data_2adc3b725920f1d04b6d677e41bbecfd
#
_entry.id   2adc3b725920f1d04b6d677e41bbecfd
#
_cell.length_a   1.000
_cell.length_b   1.000
_cell.length_c   1.000
_cell.angle_alpha   90.00
_cell.angle_beta   90.00
_cell.angle_gamma   90.00
#
_symmetry.space_group_name_H-M   'P 1'
#
loop_
_entity.id
_entity.type
_entity.pdbx_description
1 polymer ?
#
loop_
_entity_poly.entity_id
_entity_poly.type
_entity_poly.pdbx_seq_one_letter_code
_entity_poly.pdbx_strand_id
1 'polypeptide(L)'
;IDMEGLPVKLVTTYALKYEWRWGMKSWMQQARETTGLTTIECAKALLLSEKDYLIRENNPGMLTIDELVALSFELNDESRRIIVEGVRSAIL
;
A
#
# COMPACT_ATOMS: atom_id res chain seq x y z
N ILE A 1 15.36 -12.03 -15.98
CA ILE A 1 14.41 -12.21 -17.09
C ILE A 1 14.32 -10.94 -17.91
N ASP A 2 14.37 -11.12 -19.21
CA ASP A 2 14.11 -10.03 -20.13
C ASP A 2 12.60 -9.82 -20.23
N MET A 3 12.14 -8.72 -19.65
CA MET A 3 10.71 -8.43 -19.63
C MET A 3 10.14 -8.13 -21.01
N GLU A 4 10.97 -7.75 -21.96
CA GLU A 4 10.52 -7.47 -23.32
C GLU A 4 10.06 -8.74 -24.04
N GLY A 5 10.59 -9.90 -23.65
CA GLY A 5 10.20 -11.17 -24.22
C GLY A 5 8.91 -11.74 -23.66
N LEU A 6 8.29 -11.08 -22.67
CA LEU A 6 7.11 -11.60 -22.01
C LEU A 6 5.85 -10.98 -22.59
N PRO A 7 4.72 -11.73 -22.58
CA PRO A 7 3.43 -11.15 -22.96
C PRO A 7 3.10 -9.95 -22.08
N VAL A 8 2.50 -8.92 -22.67
CA VAL A 8 2.13 -7.69 -21.93
C VAL A 8 1.26 -8.04 -20.72
N LYS A 9 0.31 -8.95 -20.89
CA LYS A 9 -0.58 -9.36 -19.80
C LYS A 9 0.19 -9.96 -18.62
N LEU A 10 1.20 -10.77 -18.90
CA LEU A 10 2.00 -11.38 -17.85
C LEU A 10 2.83 -10.31 -17.13
N VAL A 11 3.41 -9.38 -17.87
CA VAL A 11 4.19 -8.29 -17.31
C VAL A 11 3.31 -7.43 -16.40
N THR A 12 2.11 -7.09 -16.86
CA THR A 12 1.16 -6.28 -16.08
C THR A 12 0.73 -6.99 -14.80
N THR A 13 0.41 -8.28 -14.90
CA THR A 13 0.00 -9.07 -13.73
C THR A 13 1.13 -9.15 -12.70
N TYR A 14 2.35 -9.36 -13.18
CA TYR A 14 3.53 -9.42 -12.32
C TYR A 14 3.78 -8.07 -11.65
N ALA A 15 3.68 -6.98 -12.40
CA ALA A 15 3.89 -5.64 -11.87
C ALA A 15 2.86 -5.29 -10.81
N LEU A 16 1.58 -5.64 -10.99
CA LEU A 16 0.55 -5.40 -9.99
C LEU A 16 0.86 -6.09 -8.66
N LYS A 17 1.48 -7.25 -8.72
CA LYS A 17 1.83 -8.01 -7.52
C LYS A 17 3.08 -7.48 -6.83
N TYR A 18 4.06 -6.99 -7.59
CA TYR A 18 5.37 -6.60 -7.08
C TYR A 18 5.74 -5.16 -7.41
N GLU A 19 4.77 -4.30 -7.72
CA GLU A 19 5.04 -2.94 -8.17
C GLU A 19 5.89 -2.14 -7.20
N TRP A 20 5.70 -2.34 -5.89
CA TRP A 20 6.52 -1.65 -4.89
C TRP A 20 8.01 -1.99 -5.00
N ARG A 21 8.35 -3.17 -5.50
CA ARG A 21 9.74 -3.60 -5.71
C ARG A 21 10.39 -2.90 -6.90
N TRP A 22 9.55 -2.42 -7.83
CA TRP A 22 10.01 -1.78 -9.05
C TRP A 22 9.92 -0.25 -8.95
N GLY A 23 9.76 0.28 -7.75
CA GLY A 23 9.63 1.71 -7.53
C GLY A 23 8.22 2.25 -7.71
N MET A 24 7.25 1.39 -7.96
CA MET A 24 5.86 1.81 -8.02
C MET A 24 5.28 1.87 -6.61
N LYS A 25 4.32 2.77 -6.41
CA LYS A 25 3.72 2.99 -5.10
C LYS A 25 2.79 1.86 -4.71
N SER A 26 2.89 1.40 -3.46
CA SER A 26 1.93 0.47 -2.91
C SER A 26 0.58 1.18 -2.72
N TRP A 27 -0.51 0.40 -2.59
CA TRP A 27 -1.81 1.00 -2.33
C TRP A 27 -1.85 1.75 -1.00
N MET A 28 -1.06 1.33 -0.02
CA MET A 28 -0.99 2.07 1.26
C MET A 28 -0.29 3.41 1.09
N GLN A 29 0.80 3.46 0.33
CA GLN A 29 1.48 4.71 0.02
C GLN A 29 0.56 5.66 -0.73
N GLN A 30 -0.19 5.15 -1.71
CA GLN A 30 -1.14 5.95 -2.47
C GLN A 30 -2.21 6.54 -1.55
N ALA A 31 -2.76 5.73 -0.65
CA ALA A 31 -3.78 6.19 0.30
C ALA A 31 -3.23 7.29 1.21
N ARG A 32 -2.03 7.09 1.74
CA ARG A 32 -1.38 8.07 2.60
C ARG A 32 -1.16 9.40 1.88
N GLU A 33 -0.61 9.34 0.68
CA GLU A 33 -0.31 10.55 -0.10
C GLU A 33 -1.57 11.27 -0.55
N THR A 34 -2.63 10.53 -0.86
CA THR A 34 -3.91 11.12 -1.26
C THR A 34 -4.52 11.95 -0.13
N THR A 35 -4.33 11.52 1.11
CA THR A 35 -4.74 12.32 2.27
C THR A 35 -3.75 13.44 2.58
N GLY A 36 -2.49 13.29 2.18
CA GLY A 36 -1.44 14.27 2.49
C GLY A 36 -0.73 14.02 3.80
N LEU A 37 -0.80 12.79 4.32
CA LEU A 37 -0.11 12.42 5.56
C LEU A 37 1.34 12.07 5.30
N THR A 38 2.19 12.39 6.29
CA THR A 38 3.58 11.95 6.28
C THR A 38 3.70 10.53 6.82
N THR A 39 4.81 9.88 6.52
CA THR A 39 5.09 8.54 7.07
C THR A 39 5.16 8.56 8.60
N ILE A 40 5.70 9.64 9.16
CA ILE A 40 5.79 9.80 10.63
C ILE A 40 4.38 9.90 11.23
N GLU A 41 3.49 10.66 10.59
CA GLU A 41 2.11 10.78 11.08
C GLU A 41 1.38 9.44 11.09
N CYS A 42 1.54 8.66 10.03
CA CYS A 42 0.95 7.33 9.96
C CYS A 42 1.57 6.38 10.99
N ALA A 43 2.89 6.45 11.18
CA ALA A 43 3.55 5.64 12.20
C ALA A 43 3.01 5.95 13.59
N LYS A 44 2.82 7.23 13.91
CA LYS A 44 2.25 7.64 15.20
C LYS A 44 0.83 7.12 15.37
N ALA A 45 0.02 7.17 14.33
CA ALA A 45 -1.35 6.66 14.38
C ALA A 45 -1.39 5.16 14.70
N LEU A 46 -0.38 4.42 14.27
CA LEU A 46 -0.30 2.97 14.50
C LEU A 46 0.56 2.61 15.72
N LEU A 47 1.09 3.59 16.43
CA LEU A 47 1.99 3.38 17.57
C LEU A 47 3.23 2.58 17.17
N LEU A 48 3.73 2.84 15.97
CA LEU A 48 4.91 2.21 15.41
C LEU A 48 6.04 3.22 15.25
N SER A 49 7.28 2.73 15.17
CA SER A 49 8.38 3.53 14.68
C SER A 49 8.18 3.80 13.19
N GLU A 50 8.79 4.86 12.67
CA GLU A 50 8.71 5.14 11.23
C GLU A 50 9.25 3.98 10.41
N LYS A 51 10.33 3.36 10.87
CA LYS A 51 10.94 2.21 10.20
C LYS A 51 9.94 1.05 10.08
N ASP A 52 9.26 0.73 11.16
CA ASP A 52 8.28 -0.36 11.17
C ASP A 52 7.08 -0.01 10.28
N TYR A 53 6.65 1.24 10.31
CA TYR A 53 5.58 1.69 9.44
C TYR A 53 5.97 1.55 7.96
N LEU A 54 7.20 1.96 7.60
CA LEU A 54 7.66 1.88 6.21
C LEU A 54 7.70 0.44 5.71
N ILE A 55 8.05 -0.51 6.56
CA ILE A 55 7.98 -1.92 6.20
C ILE A 55 6.55 -2.31 5.83
N ARG A 56 5.58 -1.87 6.61
CA ARG A 56 4.16 -2.13 6.33
C ARG A 56 3.67 -1.41 5.08
N GLU A 57 4.08 -0.17 4.89
CA GLU A 57 3.69 0.57 3.70
C GLU A 57 4.20 -0.10 2.42
N ASN A 58 5.42 -0.64 2.46
CA ASN A 58 5.98 -1.36 1.32
C ASN A 58 5.41 -2.76 1.16
N ASN A 59 4.84 -3.31 2.22
CA ASN A 59 4.22 -4.64 2.22
C ASN A 59 2.85 -4.56 2.89
N PRO A 60 1.86 -3.93 2.23
CA PRO A 60 0.58 -3.64 2.88
C PRO A 60 -0.18 -4.87 3.37
N GLY A 61 0.14 -6.05 2.83
CA GLY A 61 -0.43 -7.30 3.33
C GLY A 61 -0.04 -7.63 4.77
N MET A 62 0.96 -6.94 5.32
CA MET A 62 1.37 -7.11 6.72
C MET A 62 0.54 -6.26 7.68
N LEU A 63 -0.27 -5.33 7.15
CA LEU A 63 -1.14 -4.53 8.00
C LEU A 63 -2.21 -5.41 8.64
N THR A 64 -2.40 -5.24 9.94
CA THR A 64 -3.47 -5.93 10.65
C THR A 64 -4.79 -5.20 10.44
N ILE A 65 -5.91 -5.85 10.71
CA ILE A 65 -7.22 -5.23 10.66
C ILE A 65 -7.27 -4.05 11.63
N ASP A 66 -6.73 -4.20 12.83
CA ASP A 66 -6.71 -3.11 13.81
C ASP A 66 -5.91 -1.92 13.31
N GLU A 67 -4.79 -2.15 12.63
CA GLU A 67 -4.00 -1.08 12.03
C GLU A 67 -4.76 -0.37 10.93
N LEU A 68 -5.47 -1.13 10.08
CA LEU A 68 -6.29 -0.54 9.03
C LEU A 68 -7.43 0.31 9.61
N VAL A 69 -8.06 -0.17 10.68
CA VAL A 69 -9.11 0.59 11.36
C VAL A 69 -8.54 1.90 11.93
N ALA A 70 -7.38 1.82 12.59
CA ALA A 70 -6.72 3.02 13.13
C ALA A 70 -6.39 4.03 12.03
N LEU A 71 -5.86 3.57 10.90
CA LEU A 71 -5.56 4.43 9.77
C LEU A 71 -6.81 5.05 9.17
N SER A 72 -7.93 4.32 9.18
CA SER A 72 -9.18 4.81 8.59
C SER A 72 -9.67 6.10 9.23
N PHE A 73 -9.33 6.35 10.49
CA PHE A 73 -9.70 7.59 11.18
C PHE A 73 -8.85 8.78 10.73
N GLU A 74 -7.67 8.52 10.18
CA GLU A 74 -6.75 9.57 9.74
C GLU A 74 -6.88 9.88 8.25
N LEU A 75 -7.49 8.97 7.48
CA LEU A 75 -7.57 9.06 6.03
C LEU A 75 -8.88 9.69 5.58
N ASN A 76 -8.84 10.38 4.43
CA ASN A 76 -10.06 10.89 3.81
C ASN A 76 -10.81 9.76 3.06
N ASP A 77 -12.00 10.07 2.57
CA ASP A 77 -12.85 9.08 1.91
C ASP A 77 -12.21 8.45 0.68
N GLU A 78 -11.51 9.26 -0.12
CA GLU A 78 -10.84 8.76 -1.31
C GLU A 78 -9.74 7.76 -0.94
N SER A 79 -8.96 8.08 0.08
CA SER A 79 -7.90 7.20 0.56
C SER A 79 -8.46 5.89 1.12
N ARG A 80 -9.60 5.95 1.81
CA ARG A 80 -10.27 4.75 2.31
C ARG A 80 -10.68 3.83 1.16
N ARG A 81 -11.15 4.39 0.05
CA ARG A 81 -11.48 3.62 -1.14
C ARG A 81 -10.27 2.93 -1.72
N ILE A 82 -9.12 3.61 -1.74
CA ILE A 82 -7.87 3.05 -2.22
C ILE A 82 -7.50 1.83 -1.37
N ILE A 83 -7.63 1.94 -0.05
CA ILE A 83 -7.35 0.82 0.86
C ILE A 83 -8.30 -0.35 0.61
N VAL A 84 -9.60 -0.07 0.48
CA VAL A 84 -10.59 -1.12 0.22
C VAL A 84 -10.26 -1.86 -1.08
N GLU A 85 -9.93 -1.14 -2.14
CA GLU A 85 -9.57 -1.75 -3.40
C GLU A 85 -8.26 -2.54 -3.29
N GLY A 86 -7.28 -2.02 -2.54
CA GLY A 86 -6.02 -2.72 -2.30
C GLY A 86 -6.23 -4.04 -1.57
N VAL A 87 -7.02 -4.03 -0.50
CA VAL A 87 -7.34 -5.22 0.27
C VAL A 87 -8.12 -6.23 -0.58
N ARG A 88 -9.09 -5.74 -1.34
CA ARG A 88 -9.88 -6.58 -2.23
C ARG A 88 -8.97 -7.28 -3.25
N SER A 89 -8.04 -6.55 -3.85
CA SER A 89 -7.10 -7.11 -4.83
C SER A 89 -6.19 -8.17 -4.22
N ALA A 90 -5.83 -8.02 -2.95
CA ALA A 90 -4.99 -8.98 -2.24
C ALA A 90 -5.74 -10.28 -1.91
N ILE A 91 -7.05 -10.20 -1.72
CA ILE A 91 -7.88 -11.36 -1.38
C ILE A 91 -8.33 -12.10 -2.64
N LEU A 92 -8.67 -11.37 -3.67
CA LEU A 92 -9.15 -11.92 -4.94
C LEU A 92 -8.02 -12.10 -5.93
#